data_de548617b302537fb8061a1bb17c7267
#
_entry.id   de548617b302537fb8061a1bb17c7267
#
_cell.length_a   1.000
_cell.length_b   1.000
_cell.length_c   1.000
_cell.angle_alpha   90.00
_cell.angle_beta   90.00
_cell.angle_gamma   90.00
#
_symmetry.space_group_name_H-M   'P 1'
#
loop_
_entity.id
_entity.type
_entity.pdbx_description
1 polymer ?
#
loop_
_entity_poly.entity_id
_entity_poly.type
_entity_poly.pdbx_seq_one_letter_code
_entity_poly.pdbx_strand_id
1 'polypeptide(L)'
;MHTFGLVFSSLVAAFWVFHGLRAAYGATKLPWMKDFAPASDAACPSVSLIFAARDEEEKLPAALATLAALDYPHLEIIAVDDRSQDATAHILHEFAAANPRFRAVHVSEIPRGWLGKTHA
;
A
#
# COMPACT_ATOMS: atom_id res chain seq x y z
N MET A 1 -36.42 -12.94 -37.36
CA MET A 1 -35.10 -12.51 -36.81
C MET A 1 -35.21 -11.31 -35.87
N HIS A 2 -36.07 -10.31 -36.14
CA HIS A 2 -36.19 -9.10 -35.28
C HIS A 2 -36.69 -9.38 -33.86
N THR A 3 -37.65 -10.27 -33.68
CA THR A 3 -38.20 -10.64 -32.37
C THR A 3 -37.18 -11.30 -31.44
N PHE A 4 -36.31 -12.16 -31.99
CA PHE A 4 -35.23 -12.78 -31.21
C PHE A 4 -34.21 -11.74 -30.70
N GLY A 5 -33.84 -10.78 -31.56
CA GLY A 5 -32.92 -9.70 -31.19
C GLY A 5 -33.50 -8.81 -30.07
N LEU A 6 -34.79 -8.48 -30.16
CA LEU A 6 -35.47 -7.67 -29.13
C LEU A 6 -35.54 -8.39 -27.77
N VAL A 7 -35.89 -9.69 -27.79
CA VAL A 7 -35.97 -10.49 -26.57
C VAL A 7 -34.59 -10.60 -25.92
N PHE A 8 -33.56 -10.91 -26.72
CA PHE A 8 -32.18 -11.02 -26.22
C PHE A 8 -31.70 -9.68 -25.60
N SER A 9 -31.87 -8.56 -26.32
CA SER A 9 -31.48 -7.24 -25.82
C SER A 9 -32.20 -6.87 -24.54
N SER A 10 -33.51 -7.19 -24.42
CA SER A 10 -34.29 -6.93 -23.22
C SER A 10 -33.78 -7.73 -22.01
N LEU A 11 -33.41 -9.00 -22.22
CA LEU A 11 -32.84 -9.83 -21.15
C LEU A 11 -31.49 -9.30 -20.69
N VAL A 12 -30.62 -8.89 -21.61
CA VAL A 12 -29.32 -8.28 -21.29
C VAL A 12 -29.52 -6.95 -20.52
N ALA A 13 -30.46 -6.10 -20.97
CA ALA A 13 -30.76 -4.86 -20.28
C ALA A 13 -31.32 -5.13 -18.86
N ALA A 14 -32.24 -6.06 -18.70
CA ALA A 14 -32.80 -6.44 -17.41
C ALA A 14 -31.70 -6.98 -16.46
N PHE A 15 -30.79 -7.79 -16.97
CA PHE A 15 -29.62 -8.28 -16.20
C PHE A 15 -28.77 -7.12 -15.66
N TRP A 16 -28.40 -6.18 -16.51
CA TRP A 16 -27.57 -5.06 -16.08
C TRP A 16 -28.30 -4.12 -15.12
N VAL A 17 -29.59 -3.86 -15.36
CA VAL A 17 -30.41 -3.06 -14.42
C VAL A 17 -30.50 -3.75 -13.06
N PHE A 18 -30.77 -5.04 -13.01
CA PHE A 18 -30.82 -5.81 -11.78
C PHE A 18 -29.49 -5.75 -11.02
N HIS A 19 -28.37 -5.99 -11.71
CA HIS A 19 -27.05 -5.93 -11.07
C HIS A 19 -26.66 -4.52 -10.64
N GLY A 20 -27.00 -3.51 -11.42
CA GLY A 20 -26.82 -2.10 -11.05
C GLY A 20 -27.58 -1.71 -9.78
N LEU A 21 -28.87 -2.06 -9.70
CA LEU A 21 -29.67 -1.84 -8.51
C LEU A 21 -29.14 -2.59 -7.29
N ARG A 22 -28.72 -3.81 -7.48
CA ARG A 22 -28.13 -4.63 -6.42
C ARG A 22 -26.81 -4.04 -5.90
N ALA A 23 -25.94 -3.54 -6.79
CA ALA A 23 -24.70 -2.86 -6.43
C ALA A 23 -24.96 -1.55 -5.69
N ALA A 24 -25.89 -0.74 -6.19
CA ALA A 24 -26.29 0.50 -5.54
C ALA A 24 -26.86 0.25 -4.13
N TYR A 25 -27.74 -0.74 -3.97
CA TYR A 25 -28.25 -1.13 -2.66
C TYR A 25 -27.12 -1.63 -1.74
N GLY A 26 -26.20 -2.47 -2.26
CA GLY A 26 -25.04 -2.95 -1.49
C GLY A 26 -24.15 -1.80 -1.01
N ALA A 27 -23.91 -0.83 -1.87
CA ALA A 27 -23.09 0.34 -1.52
C ALA A 27 -23.69 1.16 -0.35
N THR A 28 -25.03 1.20 -0.22
CA THR A 28 -25.66 1.88 0.93
C THR A 28 -25.53 1.13 2.25
N LYS A 29 -25.14 -0.14 2.22
CA LYS A 29 -24.95 -0.99 3.42
C LYS A 29 -23.51 -1.06 3.90
N LEU A 30 -22.58 -0.58 3.09
CA LEU A 30 -21.15 -0.54 3.48
C LEU A 30 -20.92 0.67 4.39
N PRO A 31 -20.46 0.47 5.62
CA PRO A 31 -20.09 1.57 6.49
C PRO A 31 -18.85 2.27 5.90
N TRP A 32 -18.81 3.59 6.00
CA TRP A 32 -17.63 4.35 5.64
C TRP A 32 -16.57 4.23 6.74
N MET A 33 -15.29 4.24 6.38
CA MET A 33 -14.22 4.22 7.38
C MET A 33 -14.35 5.32 8.42
N LYS A 34 -14.86 6.49 8.03
CA LYS A 34 -15.13 7.62 8.94
C LYS A 34 -16.19 7.34 10.01
N ASP A 35 -17.04 6.31 9.81
CA ASP A 35 -18.13 5.95 10.73
C ASP A 35 -17.64 5.03 11.86
N PHE A 36 -16.37 4.57 11.79
CA PHE A 36 -15.74 3.79 12.85
C PHE A 36 -15.02 4.70 13.83
N ALA A 37 -15.23 4.48 15.10
CA ALA A 37 -14.41 5.14 16.12
C ALA A 37 -12.96 4.65 16.03
N PRO A 38 -11.96 5.53 16.19
CA PRO A 38 -10.57 5.10 16.29
C PRO A 38 -10.39 4.07 17.40
N ALA A 39 -9.57 3.05 17.16
CA ALA A 39 -9.18 2.13 18.21
C ALA A 39 -8.33 2.85 19.26
N SER A 40 -8.38 2.39 20.51
CA SER A 40 -7.44 2.89 21.52
C SER A 40 -6.02 2.38 21.19
N ASP A 41 -4.99 3.14 21.58
CA ASP A 41 -3.59 2.78 21.33
C ASP A 41 -3.25 1.37 21.83
N ALA A 42 -3.78 1.01 23.00
CA ALA A 42 -3.58 -0.31 23.59
C ALA A 42 -4.23 -1.46 22.79
N ALA A 43 -5.22 -1.17 21.95
CA ALA A 43 -5.89 -2.15 21.09
C ALA A 43 -5.29 -2.23 19.68
N CYS A 44 -4.36 -1.30 19.35
CA CYS A 44 -3.69 -1.31 18.05
C CYS A 44 -2.68 -2.46 17.97
N PRO A 45 -2.73 -3.33 16.93
CA PRO A 45 -1.72 -4.34 16.71
C PRO A 45 -0.37 -3.70 16.34
N SER A 46 0.72 -4.42 16.52
CA SER A 46 2.02 -4.01 15.96
C SER A 46 2.00 -4.12 14.44
N VAL A 47 2.52 -3.11 13.76
CA VAL A 47 2.59 -3.04 12.30
C VAL A 47 4.02 -2.75 11.88
N SER A 48 4.56 -3.55 10.96
CA SER A 48 5.81 -3.28 10.27
C SER A 48 5.51 -2.80 8.85
N LEU A 49 5.88 -1.55 8.55
CA LEU A 49 5.82 -1.00 7.21
C LEU A 49 7.17 -1.26 6.53
N ILE A 50 7.17 -2.06 5.47
CA ILE A 50 8.40 -2.43 4.76
C ILE A 50 8.34 -1.83 3.36
N PHE A 51 9.41 -1.14 2.96
CA PHE A 51 9.55 -0.64 1.60
C PHE A 51 10.99 -0.80 1.10
N ALA A 52 11.13 -0.93 -0.22
CA ALA A 52 12.42 -0.97 -0.89
C ALA A 52 12.65 0.34 -1.66
N ALA A 53 13.88 0.86 -1.60
CA ALA A 53 14.33 2.00 -2.36
C ALA A 53 15.58 1.62 -3.16
N ARG A 54 15.69 2.18 -4.37
CA ARG A 54 16.87 2.03 -5.21
C ARG A 54 17.08 3.29 -6.04
N ASP A 55 18.23 3.94 -5.87
CA ASP A 55 18.61 5.14 -6.59
C ASP A 55 17.53 6.25 -6.50
N GLU A 56 17.06 6.53 -5.28
CA GLU A 56 15.96 7.48 -4.98
C GLU A 56 16.41 8.67 -4.11
N GLU A 57 17.70 9.03 -4.12
CA GLU A 57 18.28 10.05 -3.24
C GLU A 57 17.52 11.39 -3.23
N GLU A 58 16.96 11.81 -4.38
CA GLU A 58 16.24 13.08 -4.49
C GLU A 58 14.89 13.10 -3.78
N LYS A 59 14.15 11.98 -3.83
CA LYS A 59 12.77 11.89 -3.31
C LYS A 59 12.70 11.31 -1.90
N LEU A 60 13.69 10.52 -1.55
CA LEU A 60 13.72 9.75 -0.31
C LEU A 60 13.58 10.62 0.95
N PRO A 61 14.25 11.77 1.11
CA PRO A 61 14.11 12.60 2.30
C PRO A 61 12.68 13.05 2.58
N ALA A 62 11.95 13.47 1.54
CA ALA A 62 10.56 13.89 1.68
C ALA A 62 9.64 12.71 2.04
N ALA A 63 9.87 11.54 1.44
CA ALA A 63 9.13 10.32 1.74
C ALA A 63 9.36 9.88 3.20
N LEU A 64 10.60 9.87 3.67
CA LEU A 64 10.97 9.52 5.05
C LEU A 64 10.33 10.47 6.07
N ALA A 65 10.32 11.77 5.80
CA ALA A 65 9.65 12.76 6.65
C ALA A 65 8.14 12.47 6.77
N THR A 66 7.50 12.10 5.65
CA THR A 66 6.07 11.73 5.65
C THR A 66 5.82 10.45 6.44
N LEU A 67 6.67 9.43 6.29
CA LEU A 67 6.57 8.19 7.03
C LEU A 67 6.80 8.39 8.54
N ALA A 68 7.74 9.26 8.91
CA ALA A 68 8.00 9.60 10.30
C ALA A 68 6.82 10.31 10.98
N ALA A 69 6.02 11.05 10.22
CA ALA A 69 4.83 11.75 10.69
C ALA A 69 3.60 10.86 10.85
N LEU A 70 3.67 9.56 10.50
CA LEU A 70 2.55 8.65 10.69
C LEU A 70 2.21 8.49 12.18
N ASP A 71 0.96 8.79 12.50
CA ASP A 71 0.40 8.64 13.83
C ASP A 71 -0.14 7.22 14.05
N TYR A 72 0.77 6.32 14.44
CA TYR A 72 0.42 4.94 14.82
C TYR A 72 1.30 4.48 15.97
N PRO A 73 0.72 3.99 17.11
CA PRO A 73 1.45 3.78 18.36
C PRO A 73 2.52 2.68 18.27
N HIS A 74 2.24 1.60 17.55
CA HIS A 74 3.11 0.41 17.46
C HIS A 74 3.61 0.19 16.03
N LEU A 75 4.17 1.26 15.42
CA LEU A 75 4.72 1.24 14.07
C LEU A 75 6.23 1.02 14.09
N GLU A 76 6.68 0.02 13.34
CA GLU A 76 8.07 -0.15 12.91
C GLU A 76 8.16 0.12 11.41
N ILE A 77 9.20 0.78 10.95
CA ILE A 77 9.43 1.05 9.53
C ILE A 77 10.78 0.45 9.13
N ILE A 78 10.73 -0.47 8.17
CA ILE A 78 11.91 -1.17 7.65
C ILE A 78 12.14 -0.69 6.21
N ALA A 79 13.21 0.05 6.01
CA ALA A 79 13.63 0.54 4.71
C ALA A 79 14.73 -0.35 4.14
N VAL A 80 14.50 -0.92 2.99
CA VAL A 80 15.45 -1.81 2.31
C VAL A 80 16.12 -1.04 1.18
N ASP A 81 17.43 -0.85 1.26
CA ASP A 81 18.22 -0.36 0.15
C ASP A 81 18.54 -1.52 -0.80
N ASP A 82 17.94 -1.51 -1.99
CA ASP A 82 18.18 -2.53 -3.02
C ASP A 82 19.36 -2.15 -3.93
N ARG A 83 20.59 -2.21 -3.40
CA ARG A 83 21.83 -2.02 -4.18
C ARG A 83 21.92 -0.65 -4.84
N SER A 84 21.55 0.41 -4.17
CA SER A 84 21.68 1.77 -4.68
C SER A 84 23.16 2.13 -4.95
N GLN A 85 23.37 2.96 -5.96
CA GLN A 85 24.70 3.47 -6.35
C GLN A 85 24.84 4.96 -6.04
N ASP A 86 23.78 5.62 -5.62
CA ASP A 86 23.69 7.00 -5.20
C ASP A 86 23.73 7.14 -3.66
N ALA A 87 23.32 8.28 -3.13
CA ALA A 87 23.28 8.54 -1.69
C ALA A 87 22.13 7.86 -0.95
N THR A 88 21.26 7.06 -1.61
CA THR A 88 20.07 6.42 -1.00
C THR A 88 20.42 5.63 0.26
N ALA A 89 21.41 4.74 0.18
CA ALA A 89 21.83 3.91 1.32
C ALA A 89 22.29 4.75 2.52
N HIS A 90 23.05 5.81 2.27
CA HIS A 90 23.54 6.73 3.28
C HIS A 90 22.39 7.48 3.97
N ILE A 91 21.46 8.03 3.19
CA ILE A 91 20.26 8.72 3.69
C ILE A 91 19.43 7.81 4.59
N LEU A 92 19.18 6.56 4.17
CA LEU A 92 18.43 5.59 4.96
C LEU A 92 19.12 5.27 6.28
N HIS A 93 20.44 5.10 6.26
CA HIS A 93 21.21 4.79 7.45
C HIS A 93 21.21 5.94 8.46
N GLU A 94 21.45 7.17 8.01
CA GLU A 94 21.42 8.37 8.88
C GLU A 94 20.01 8.58 9.45
N PHE A 95 18.98 8.41 8.63
CA PHE A 95 17.60 8.58 9.09
C PHE A 95 17.21 7.54 10.13
N ALA A 96 17.60 6.28 9.94
CA ALA A 96 17.35 5.21 10.90
C ALA A 96 18.12 5.43 12.22
N ALA A 97 19.34 5.97 12.17
CA ALA A 97 20.10 6.29 13.38
C ALA A 97 19.42 7.39 14.22
N ALA A 98 18.73 8.33 13.57
CA ALA A 98 18.02 9.43 14.23
C ALA A 98 16.61 9.08 14.70
N ASN A 99 16.01 7.99 14.19
CA ASN A 99 14.60 7.65 14.43
C ASN A 99 14.42 6.20 14.91
N PRO A 100 14.09 5.97 16.19
CA PRO A 100 14.02 4.62 16.78
C PRO A 100 13.01 3.67 16.13
N ARG A 101 11.99 4.21 15.44
CA ARG A 101 10.98 3.42 14.70
C ARG A 101 11.45 2.96 13.33
N PHE A 102 12.60 3.47 12.85
CA PHE A 102 13.15 3.15 11.55
C PHE A 102 14.31 2.17 11.65
N ARG A 103 14.37 1.24 10.72
CA ARG A 103 15.45 0.30 10.54
C ARG A 103 15.86 0.28 9.07
N ALA A 104 17.14 0.48 8.79
CA ALA A 104 17.71 0.35 7.46
C ALA A 104 18.29 -1.05 7.27
N VAL A 105 18.00 -1.66 6.13
CA VAL A 105 18.56 -2.95 5.69
C VAL A 105 19.20 -2.72 4.33
N HIS A 106 20.44 -3.16 4.16
CA HIS A 106 21.15 -3.05 2.89
C HIS A 106 21.26 -4.43 2.22
N VAL A 107 20.79 -4.52 0.98
CA VAL A 107 20.91 -5.69 0.13
C VAL A 107 22.09 -5.46 -0.82
N SER A 108 23.15 -6.26 -0.71
CA SER A 108 24.34 -6.16 -1.56
C SER A 108 24.23 -7.01 -2.83
N GLU A 109 23.59 -8.18 -2.72
CA GLU A 109 23.50 -9.15 -3.81
C GLU A 109 22.10 -9.76 -3.91
N ILE A 110 21.70 -10.12 -5.13
CA ILE A 110 20.48 -10.88 -5.38
C ILE A 110 20.85 -12.32 -5.74
N PRO A 111 20.24 -13.32 -5.10
CA PRO A 111 20.40 -14.71 -5.50
C PRO A 111 20.03 -14.93 -6.96
N ARG A 112 20.73 -15.83 -7.65
CA ARG A 112 20.45 -16.14 -9.05
C ARG A 112 19.00 -16.58 -9.25
N GLY A 113 18.30 -15.96 -10.21
CA GLY A 113 16.91 -16.25 -10.54
C GLY A 113 15.88 -15.40 -9.78
N TRP A 114 16.29 -14.53 -8.86
CA TRP A 114 15.39 -13.59 -8.19
C TRP A 114 15.37 -12.22 -8.88
N LEU A 115 14.20 -11.59 -8.85
CA LEU A 115 14.04 -10.20 -9.26
C LEU A 115 14.16 -9.29 -8.03
N GLY A 116 14.73 -8.09 -8.18
CA GLY A 116 14.96 -7.16 -7.08
C GLY A 116 13.76 -6.97 -6.17
N LYS A 117 12.59 -6.65 -6.75
CA LYS A 117 11.36 -6.40 -5.98
C LYS A 117 10.80 -7.60 -5.21
N THR A 118 11.23 -8.81 -5.54
CA THR A 118 10.78 -10.02 -4.84
C THR A 118 11.79 -10.50 -3.81
N HIS A 119 12.98 -9.91 -3.80
CA HIS A 119 14.03 -10.23 -2.84
C HIS A 119 14.17 -9.19 -1.73
N ALA A 120 13.99 -7.91 -2.08
CA ALA A 120 13.97 -6.82 -1.11
C ALA A 120 12.65 -6.85 -0.33
#